data_1bea156d7f10df3b3dc2b2766f02c8b9
#
_entry.id   1bea156d7f10df3b3dc2b2766f02c8b9
#
_cell.length_a   1.000
_cell.length_b   1.000
_cell.length_c   1.000
_cell.angle_alpha   90.00
_cell.angle_beta   90.00
_cell.angle_gamma   90.00
#
_symmetry.space_group_name_H-M   'P 1'
#
loop_
_entity.id
_entity.type
_entity.pdbx_description
1 polymer ?
#
loop_
_entity_poly.entity_id
_entity_poly.type
_entity_poly.pdbx_seq_one_letter_code
_entity_poly.pdbx_strand_id
1 'polypeptide(L)'
;MQAVFLARSRMLFLTSDGKPPARFSFYVASKEGTTGRNQVRRRVSRMNITFLLNGETVELSDVDPTATLLDWLREDRGLTGTKEGCNEGDCGACTVMVTDEGGAKALNSCILFLPQLHGKAVRTVEGASGPNGEAHPAQQAMVDLHGSQCGFCTPGFVMSMVASHTNGATDHDTQLAGNLCRCTGYAPIIRAAKAAEEHPVPVWVKDKPVAPQATSSMLPGSSDELAAVYAKRPDATLVAGATDVGLWVTKQLRDLDPVIFLNRCDDLKEIAITDDEIRFGAMVDMNRMGGALAGLHPSYAEMIRRYASVQVRHAATVGGNIANGSPIGDNPPALIALGATLHLRKGDARRSIPLEDFFIDYGKQDRAPGEFVEAVSFPRQTDRLKTYKLSKRFDQDISAVCGCFYITVSDGTVTQARIAFGGMAAIPKRATNVEAALIGKPWTHETIQAALPSFAKDFTPLTDMRASATYRLETAKAMLERYFLEDQGETTNVLEVSA
;
A
#
# COMPACT_ATOMS: atom_id res chain seq x y z
N MET A 1 8.74 -42.36 -25.26
CA MET A 1 7.74 -42.50 -26.35
C MET A 1 6.99 -41.18 -26.44
N GLN A 2 7.17 -40.51 -27.56
CA GLN A 2 6.52 -39.23 -27.90
C GLN A 2 5.03 -39.46 -28.21
N ALA A 3 4.17 -38.53 -27.85
CA ALA A 3 2.99 -38.22 -28.66
C ALA A 3 2.55 -36.76 -28.35
N VAL A 4 2.77 -35.94 -29.34
CA VAL A 4 2.24 -34.59 -29.56
C VAL A 4 0.75 -34.69 -29.90
N PHE A 5 -0.13 -33.89 -29.30
CA PHE A 5 -1.44 -33.58 -29.84
C PHE A 5 -1.70 -32.10 -29.86
N LEU A 6 -1.52 -31.51 -31.05
CA LEU A 6 -2.08 -30.23 -31.44
C LEU A 6 -3.54 -30.43 -31.85
N ALA A 7 -4.48 -29.79 -31.15
CA ALA A 7 -5.85 -29.65 -31.64
C ALA A 7 -6.18 -28.15 -31.77
N ARG A 8 -6.17 -27.66 -33.03
CA ARG A 8 -6.74 -26.37 -33.44
C ARG A 8 -8.25 -26.51 -33.49
N SER A 9 -9.00 -25.89 -32.59
CA SER A 9 -10.42 -25.64 -32.76
C SER A 9 -10.63 -24.22 -33.29
N ARG A 10 -10.95 -24.11 -34.58
CA ARG A 10 -11.52 -22.89 -35.18
C ARG A 10 -13.00 -22.85 -34.87
N MET A 11 -13.43 -21.93 -34.01
CA MET A 11 -14.82 -21.51 -33.96
C MET A 11 -15.06 -20.43 -35.00
N LEU A 12 -15.85 -20.76 -36.02
CA LEU A 12 -16.36 -19.81 -37.03
C LEU A 12 -17.63 -19.16 -36.48
N PHE A 13 -17.58 -17.88 -36.19
CA PHE A 13 -18.78 -17.07 -36.01
C PHE A 13 -19.13 -16.43 -37.37
N LEU A 14 -20.31 -16.74 -37.90
CA LEU A 14 -20.91 -16.04 -39.04
C LEU A 14 -21.82 -14.92 -38.51
N THR A 15 -21.78 -13.76 -39.15
CA THR A 15 -22.73 -12.67 -38.88
C THR A 15 -24.09 -13.02 -39.50
N SER A 16 -25.19 -12.39 -39.02
CA SER A 16 -26.58 -12.70 -39.45
C SER A 16 -26.87 -12.51 -40.94
N ASP A 17 -25.95 -11.99 -41.70
CA ASP A 17 -26.01 -11.71 -43.14
C ASP A 17 -25.05 -12.58 -43.97
N GLY A 18 -24.44 -13.59 -43.37
CA GLY A 18 -23.65 -14.61 -44.10
C GLY A 18 -22.32 -14.13 -44.66
N LYS A 19 -21.84 -12.95 -44.25
CA LYS A 19 -20.55 -12.41 -44.70
C LYS A 19 -19.45 -12.61 -43.69
N PRO A 20 -18.21 -12.93 -44.07
CA PRO A 20 -17.09 -13.03 -43.16
C PRO A 20 -16.74 -11.65 -42.60
N PRO A 21 -16.38 -11.54 -41.30
CA PRO A 21 -15.98 -10.26 -40.71
C PRO A 21 -14.73 -9.71 -41.39
N ALA A 22 -14.69 -8.38 -41.57
CA ALA A 22 -13.56 -7.69 -42.14
C ALA A 22 -12.27 -8.04 -41.39
N ARG A 23 -11.22 -8.40 -42.13
CA ARG A 23 -9.89 -8.66 -41.58
C ARG A 23 -9.34 -7.38 -40.92
N PHE A 24 -9.23 -7.38 -39.61
CA PHE A 24 -8.35 -6.44 -38.91
C PHE A 24 -6.90 -6.80 -39.27
N SER A 25 -6.32 -5.99 -40.16
CA SER A 25 -4.90 -6.04 -40.47
C SER A 25 -4.15 -5.33 -39.34
N PHE A 26 -3.43 -6.09 -38.53
CA PHE A 26 -2.40 -5.51 -37.68
C PHE A 26 -1.26 -5.04 -38.60
N TYR A 27 -1.14 -3.73 -38.75
CA TYR A 27 -0.01 -3.12 -39.42
C TYR A 27 1.22 -3.28 -38.49
N VAL A 28 2.04 -4.27 -38.79
CA VAL A 28 3.43 -4.28 -38.31
C VAL A 28 4.17 -3.32 -39.23
N ALA A 29 4.38 -2.10 -38.78
CA ALA A 29 5.22 -1.14 -39.45
C ALA A 29 6.68 -1.57 -39.32
N SER A 30 7.24 -2.18 -40.33
CA SER A 30 8.68 -2.31 -40.52
C SER A 30 9.26 -0.90 -40.63
N LYS A 31 10.05 -0.46 -39.66
CA LYS A 31 10.83 0.77 -39.72
C LYS A 31 12.06 0.55 -40.60
N GLU A 32 11.95 0.83 -41.88
CA GLU A 32 13.10 1.23 -42.68
C GLU A 32 12.96 2.72 -43.05
N GLY A 33 13.94 3.48 -42.58
CA GLY A 33 14.46 4.69 -43.19
C GLY A 33 13.59 5.94 -43.21
N THR A 34 13.78 6.83 -42.25
CA THR A 34 13.83 8.27 -42.57
C THR A 34 14.77 8.99 -41.57
N THR A 35 15.69 9.66 -42.18
CA THR A 35 16.72 10.55 -41.65
C THR A 35 16.17 11.67 -40.75
N GLY A 36 16.85 11.91 -39.62
CA GLY A 36 16.97 13.26 -39.07
C GLY A 36 15.90 13.69 -38.09
N ARG A 37 15.83 13.08 -36.90
CA ARG A 37 15.53 13.81 -35.67
C ARG A 37 16.60 13.45 -34.66
N ASN A 38 17.45 14.42 -34.30
CA ASN A 38 18.26 14.39 -33.11
C ASN A 38 17.30 14.31 -31.89
N GLN A 39 16.84 13.10 -31.58
CA GLN A 39 16.39 12.83 -30.22
C GLN A 39 17.66 12.92 -29.37
N VAL A 40 17.82 14.04 -28.68
CA VAL A 40 18.68 14.11 -27.51
C VAL A 40 18.16 13.01 -26.60
N ARG A 41 18.79 11.83 -26.65
CA ARG A 41 18.59 10.78 -25.65
C ARG A 41 18.94 11.47 -24.33
N ARG A 42 17.94 11.91 -23.57
CA ARG A 42 18.15 12.28 -22.16
C ARG A 42 18.94 11.13 -21.57
N ARG A 43 20.09 11.44 -21.00
CA ARG A 43 20.87 10.45 -20.25
C ARG A 43 19.98 10.08 -19.07
N VAL A 44 19.31 8.94 -19.16
CA VAL A 44 18.64 8.33 -18.01
C VAL A 44 19.71 8.12 -16.94
N SER A 45 19.46 8.62 -15.76
CA SER A 45 20.36 8.42 -14.61
C SER A 45 20.53 6.92 -14.41
N ARG A 46 21.76 6.44 -14.32
CA ARG A 46 22.07 5.02 -14.14
C ARG A 46 22.73 4.80 -12.79
N MET A 47 22.57 3.62 -12.22
CA MET A 47 23.08 3.32 -10.88
C MET A 47 23.56 1.88 -10.74
N ASN A 48 24.41 1.67 -9.75
CA ASN A 48 24.90 0.35 -9.38
C ASN A 48 24.21 -0.09 -8.09
N ILE A 49 23.77 -1.33 -8.03
CA ILE A 49 23.11 -1.90 -6.86
C ILE A 49 23.65 -3.30 -6.55
N THR A 50 23.62 -3.66 -5.29
CA THR A 50 24.03 -4.99 -4.80
C THR A 50 22.94 -5.49 -3.84
N PHE A 51 22.52 -6.74 -4.02
CA PHE A 51 21.54 -7.40 -3.15
C PHE A 51 21.75 -8.92 -3.19
N LEU A 52 21.11 -9.67 -2.29
CA LEU A 52 21.04 -11.13 -2.40
C LEU A 52 19.82 -11.55 -3.20
N LEU A 53 19.99 -12.53 -4.09
CA LEU A 53 18.89 -13.23 -4.75
C LEU A 53 19.01 -14.73 -4.48
N ASN A 54 18.03 -15.29 -3.78
CA ASN A 54 17.99 -16.72 -3.42
C ASN A 54 19.29 -17.22 -2.73
N GLY A 55 19.91 -16.36 -1.92
CA GLY A 55 21.15 -16.65 -1.18
C GLY A 55 22.43 -16.31 -1.92
N GLU A 56 22.36 -15.88 -3.19
CA GLU A 56 23.54 -15.49 -3.99
C GLU A 56 23.63 -13.97 -4.10
N THR A 57 24.86 -13.44 -4.01
CA THR A 57 25.10 -12.00 -4.21
C THR A 57 24.94 -11.64 -5.68
N VAL A 58 24.12 -10.63 -5.95
CA VAL A 58 23.90 -10.04 -7.27
C VAL A 58 24.42 -8.61 -7.28
N GLU A 59 25.31 -8.31 -8.20
CA GLU A 59 25.81 -6.98 -8.49
C GLU A 59 25.32 -6.55 -9.86
N LEU A 60 24.57 -5.45 -9.92
CA LEU A 60 24.07 -4.89 -11.16
C LEU A 60 24.68 -3.51 -11.38
N SER A 61 25.23 -3.31 -12.58
CA SER A 61 25.78 -2.03 -13.02
C SER A 61 24.89 -1.41 -14.07
N ASP A 62 24.84 -0.09 -14.11
CA ASP A 62 24.13 0.67 -15.14
C ASP A 62 22.63 0.38 -15.19
N VAL A 63 22.00 0.19 -14.02
CA VAL A 63 20.57 -0.15 -13.88
C VAL A 63 19.68 1.04 -14.23
N ASP A 64 18.61 0.78 -14.97
CA ASP A 64 17.50 1.73 -15.12
C ASP A 64 16.79 1.87 -13.76
N PRO A 65 16.69 3.08 -13.18
CA PRO A 65 16.13 3.28 -11.86
C PRO A 65 14.65 2.89 -11.76
N THR A 66 13.93 2.83 -12.86
CA THR A 66 12.51 2.46 -12.91
C THR A 66 12.26 1.03 -13.39
N ALA A 67 13.32 0.25 -13.64
CA ALA A 67 13.19 -1.17 -13.92
C ALA A 67 12.56 -1.90 -12.72
N THR A 68 11.49 -2.68 -12.97
CA THR A 68 10.82 -3.45 -11.92
C THR A 68 11.57 -4.74 -11.61
N LEU A 69 11.48 -5.19 -10.36
CA LEU A 69 12.02 -6.50 -9.99
C LEU A 69 11.35 -7.62 -10.79
N LEU A 70 10.04 -7.53 -11.05
CA LEU A 70 9.30 -8.55 -11.81
C LEU A 70 9.86 -8.73 -13.20
N ASP A 71 10.01 -7.65 -13.97
CA ASP A 71 10.52 -7.72 -15.34
C ASP A 71 11.94 -8.27 -15.35
N TRP A 72 12.81 -7.77 -14.48
CA TRP A 72 14.18 -8.24 -14.37
C TRP A 72 14.28 -9.74 -14.00
N LEU A 73 13.46 -10.23 -13.04
CA LEU A 73 13.43 -11.65 -12.70
C LEU A 73 13.03 -12.51 -13.90
N ARG A 74 12.02 -12.08 -14.65
CA ARG A 74 11.44 -12.88 -15.75
C ARG A 74 12.24 -12.78 -17.03
N GLU A 75 12.65 -11.56 -17.42
CA GLU A 75 13.25 -11.30 -18.73
C GLU A 75 14.78 -11.45 -18.70
N ASP A 76 15.46 -10.97 -17.65
CA ASP A 76 16.92 -11.01 -17.57
C ASP A 76 17.44 -12.27 -16.84
N ARG A 77 16.72 -12.74 -15.80
CA ARG A 77 17.18 -13.90 -15.00
C ARG A 77 16.49 -15.22 -15.40
N GLY A 78 15.42 -15.17 -16.18
CA GLY A 78 14.63 -16.36 -16.56
C GLY A 78 13.91 -17.03 -15.39
N LEU A 79 13.76 -16.34 -14.23
CA LEU A 79 13.05 -16.83 -13.05
C LEU A 79 11.53 -16.57 -13.22
N THR A 80 10.90 -17.39 -14.06
CA THR A 80 9.50 -17.21 -14.48
C THR A 80 8.46 -17.77 -13.50
N GLY A 81 8.89 -18.34 -12.38
CA GLY A 81 8.00 -18.75 -11.28
C GLY A 81 7.24 -17.58 -10.68
N THR A 82 7.88 -16.43 -10.53
CA THR A 82 7.19 -15.17 -10.18
C THR A 82 6.31 -14.72 -11.35
N LYS A 83 4.98 -14.61 -11.13
CA LYS A 83 4.01 -14.40 -12.22
C LYS A 83 3.59 -12.94 -12.36
N GLU A 84 3.38 -12.51 -13.59
CA GLU A 84 2.73 -11.24 -13.90
C GLU A 84 1.21 -11.47 -14.07
N GLY A 85 0.41 -10.92 -13.16
CA GLY A 85 -1.05 -10.94 -13.26
C GLY A 85 -1.61 -9.54 -13.58
N CYS A 86 -1.67 -8.66 -12.58
CA CYS A 86 -2.23 -7.33 -12.73
C CYS A 86 -1.20 -6.25 -13.11
N ASN A 87 0.07 -6.43 -12.75
CA ASN A 87 1.14 -5.46 -12.91
C ASN A 87 0.85 -4.08 -12.24
N GLU A 88 0.17 -4.12 -11.08
CA GLU A 88 -0.25 -2.91 -10.32
C GLU A 88 -0.29 -3.13 -8.81
N GLY A 89 0.28 -4.26 -8.31
CA GLY A 89 0.37 -4.52 -6.88
C GLY A 89 -0.90 -5.02 -6.20
N ASP A 90 -1.92 -5.50 -6.98
CA ASP A 90 -3.22 -5.90 -6.44
C ASP A 90 -3.40 -7.42 -6.31
N CYS A 91 -3.00 -8.21 -7.32
CA CYS A 91 -3.35 -9.63 -7.39
C CYS A 91 -2.43 -10.58 -6.60
N GLY A 92 -1.26 -10.14 -6.17
CA GLY A 92 -0.29 -10.94 -5.41
C GLY A 92 0.42 -12.06 -6.18
N ALA A 93 0.15 -12.28 -7.47
CA ALA A 93 0.80 -13.34 -8.25
C ALA A 93 2.31 -13.15 -8.38
N CYS A 94 2.79 -11.92 -8.25
CA CYS A 94 4.19 -11.52 -8.30
C CYS A 94 4.85 -11.42 -6.92
N THR A 95 4.24 -11.93 -5.85
CA THR A 95 4.79 -11.83 -4.49
C THR A 95 6.16 -12.49 -4.41
N VAL A 96 7.09 -11.78 -3.80
CA VAL A 96 8.43 -12.26 -3.39
C VAL A 96 8.62 -11.98 -1.90
N MET A 97 9.55 -12.67 -1.26
CA MET A 97 9.99 -12.31 0.09
C MET A 97 11.23 -11.42 -0.01
N VAL A 98 11.20 -10.29 0.66
CA VAL A 98 12.35 -9.40 0.81
C VAL A 98 12.70 -9.29 2.29
N THR A 99 13.95 -9.54 2.61
CA THR A 99 14.47 -9.40 3.98
C THR A 99 15.34 -8.15 4.06
N ASP A 100 15.02 -7.29 5.01
CA ASP A 100 15.82 -6.14 5.42
C ASP A 100 16.06 -6.19 6.94
N GLU A 101 16.59 -5.12 7.52
CA GLU A 101 16.84 -5.05 8.98
C GLU A 101 15.55 -5.18 9.81
N GLY A 102 14.39 -4.86 9.23
CA GLY A 102 13.07 -5.03 9.85
C GLY A 102 12.49 -6.44 9.72
N GLY A 103 13.22 -7.42 9.17
CA GLY A 103 12.79 -8.80 9.00
C GLY A 103 12.28 -9.15 7.61
N ALA A 104 11.62 -10.30 7.50
CA ALA A 104 11.07 -10.81 6.24
C ALA A 104 9.74 -10.12 5.89
N LYS A 105 9.59 -9.69 4.65
CA LYS A 105 8.40 -8.98 4.14
C LYS A 105 7.93 -9.61 2.84
N ALA A 106 6.64 -9.90 2.73
CA ALA A 106 6.03 -10.18 1.43
C ALA A 106 5.87 -8.85 0.67
N LEU A 107 6.32 -8.77 -0.58
CA LEU A 107 6.23 -7.58 -1.43
C LEU A 107 5.80 -7.95 -2.85
N ASN A 108 5.13 -7.03 -3.54
CA ASN A 108 4.76 -7.17 -4.94
C ASN A 108 5.91 -6.73 -5.85
N SER A 109 6.57 -7.66 -6.53
CA SER A 109 7.73 -7.37 -7.39
C SER A 109 7.38 -6.51 -8.62
N CYS A 110 6.12 -6.47 -9.05
CA CYS A 110 5.69 -5.69 -10.21
C CYS A 110 5.73 -4.16 -9.99
N ILE A 111 5.69 -3.69 -8.75
CA ILE A 111 5.77 -2.27 -8.38
C ILE A 111 6.99 -1.95 -7.51
N LEU A 112 7.92 -2.90 -7.39
CA LEU A 112 9.17 -2.75 -6.65
C LEU A 112 10.30 -2.50 -7.65
N PHE A 113 10.88 -1.29 -7.61
CA PHE A 113 12.00 -0.94 -8.47
C PHE A 113 13.30 -1.53 -7.98
N LEU A 114 14.18 -1.92 -8.88
CA LEU A 114 15.47 -2.54 -8.56
C LEU A 114 16.31 -1.76 -7.53
N PRO A 115 16.39 -0.41 -7.59
CA PRO A 115 17.17 0.35 -6.61
C PRO A 115 16.68 0.24 -5.16
N GLN A 116 15.40 -0.10 -4.96
CA GLN A 116 14.85 -0.31 -3.61
C GLN A 116 15.39 -1.58 -2.94
N LEU A 117 16.06 -2.46 -3.70
CA LEU A 117 16.63 -3.71 -3.22
C LEU A 117 18.08 -3.56 -2.73
N HIS A 118 18.73 -2.43 -3.00
CA HIS A 118 20.13 -2.23 -2.62
C HIS A 118 20.34 -2.46 -1.12
N GLY A 119 21.21 -3.42 -0.80
CA GLY A 119 21.50 -3.84 0.57
C GLY A 119 20.53 -4.88 1.16
N LYS A 120 19.53 -5.37 0.41
CA LYS A 120 18.52 -6.33 0.91
C LYS A 120 18.74 -7.75 0.39
N ALA A 121 17.95 -8.69 0.89
CA ALA A 121 17.88 -10.06 0.37
C ALA A 121 16.49 -10.32 -0.23
N VAL A 122 16.46 -10.95 -1.39
CA VAL A 122 15.25 -11.29 -2.15
C VAL A 122 15.16 -12.81 -2.29
N ARG A 123 14.02 -13.40 -1.98
CA ARG A 123 13.68 -14.78 -2.31
C ARG A 123 12.48 -14.84 -3.23
N THR A 124 12.64 -15.63 -4.30
CA THR A 124 11.56 -16.01 -5.21
C THR A 124 11.08 -17.42 -4.90
N VAL A 125 10.03 -17.86 -5.56
CA VAL A 125 9.50 -19.22 -5.38
C VAL A 125 10.52 -20.31 -5.73
N GLU A 126 11.44 -20.04 -6.65
CA GLU A 126 12.54 -20.95 -7.00
C GLU A 126 13.51 -21.13 -5.83
N GLY A 127 13.72 -20.07 -5.04
CA GLY A 127 14.58 -20.12 -3.85
C GLY A 127 13.86 -20.52 -2.56
N ALA A 128 12.56 -20.81 -2.61
CA ALA A 128 11.82 -21.30 -1.45
C ALA A 128 12.22 -22.73 -1.06
N SER A 129 12.60 -23.54 -2.04
CA SER A 129 13.13 -24.90 -1.81
C SER A 129 14.56 -24.87 -1.26
N GLY A 130 14.91 -25.91 -0.50
CA GLY A 130 16.25 -26.09 0.04
C GLY A 130 17.29 -26.43 -1.03
N PRO A 131 18.59 -26.32 -0.70
CA PRO A 131 19.68 -26.47 -1.65
C PRO A 131 19.78 -27.90 -2.25
N ASN A 132 19.24 -28.92 -1.58
CA ASN A 132 19.20 -30.28 -2.09
C ASN A 132 17.82 -30.67 -2.66
N GLY A 133 16.94 -29.69 -2.89
CA GLY A 133 15.60 -29.91 -3.42
C GLY A 133 14.52 -30.17 -2.35
N GLU A 134 14.82 -29.95 -1.08
CA GLU A 134 13.84 -30.05 0.00
C GLU A 134 12.72 -29.03 -0.20
N ALA A 135 11.46 -29.49 -0.13
CA ALA A 135 10.33 -28.59 -0.19
C ALA A 135 10.21 -27.77 1.10
N HIS A 136 9.92 -26.47 0.98
CA HIS A 136 9.49 -25.68 2.14
C HIS A 136 8.16 -26.23 2.68
N PRO A 137 7.87 -26.22 4.00
CA PRO A 137 6.61 -26.68 4.56
C PRO A 137 5.37 -26.11 3.84
N ALA A 138 5.39 -24.85 3.44
CA ALA A 138 4.31 -24.25 2.65
C ALA A 138 4.16 -24.88 1.25
N GLN A 139 5.25 -25.23 0.58
CA GLN A 139 5.20 -25.91 -0.72
C GLN A 139 4.64 -27.32 -0.57
N GLN A 140 5.11 -28.07 0.43
CA GLN A 140 4.64 -29.43 0.70
C GLN A 140 3.16 -29.44 1.06
N ALA A 141 2.72 -28.58 1.97
CA ALA A 141 1.33 -28.46 2.39
C ALA A 141 0.38 -28.08 1.22
N MET A 142 0.85 -27.20 0.30
CA MET A 142 0.08 -26.86 -0.91
C MET A 142 -0.14 -28.07 -1.83
N VAL A 143 0.81 -29.00 -1.87
CA VAL A 143 0.69 -30.26 -2.62
C VAL A 143 -0.26 -31.22 -1.90
N ASP A 144 -0.01 -31.48 -0.62
CA ASP A 144 -0.73 -32.51 0.16
C ASP A 144 -2.21 -32.17 0.36
N LEU A 145 -2.53 -30.86 0.50
CA LEU A 145 -3.88 -30.36 0.75
C LEU A 145 -4.57 -29.79 -0.49
N HIS A 146 -3.99 -30.05 -1.68
CA HIS A 146 -4.56 -29.63 -2.97
C HIS A 146 -4.83 -28.12 -3.05
N GLY A 147 -3.91 -27.29 -2.56
CA GLY A 147 -3.99 -25.83 -2.55
C GLY A 147 -3.87 -25.18 -3.93
N SER A 148 -3.63 -25.96 -4.99
CA SER A 148 -3.41 -25.47 -6.35
C SER A 148 -4.29 -26.21 -7.37
N GLN A 149 -4.82 -25.47 -8.37
CA GLN A 149 -5.49 -26.06 -9.54
C GLN A 149 -4.81 -25.61 -10.83
N CYS A 150 -5.06 -24.41 -11.35
CA CYS A 150 -4.39 -23.95 -12.58
C CYS A 150 -2.90 -23.58 -12.37
N GLY A 151 -2.47 -23.36 -11.13
CA GLY A 151 -1.08 -23.11 -10.76
C GLY A 151 -0.61 -21.66 -10.91
N PHE A 152 -1.40 -20.77 -11.55
CA PHE A 152 -0.95 -19.41 -11.85
C PHE A 152 -0.69 -18.55 -10.59
N CYS A 153 -1.59 -18.56 -9.61
CA CYS A 153 -1.45 -17.82 -8.35
C CYS A 153 -0.56 -18.53 -7.32
N THR A 154 -0.27 -19.82 -7.51
CA THR A 154 0.40 -20.68 -6.52
C THR A 154 1.77 -20.12 -6.07
N PRO A 155 2.65 -19.65 -6.95
CA PRO A 155 3.93 -19.09 -6.51
C PRO A 155 3.78 -17.89 -5.58
N GLY A 156 2.82 -17.00 -5.88
CA GLY A 156 2.53 -15.83 -5.04
C GLY A 156 2.03 -16.22 -3.65
N PHE A 157 1.10 -17.17 -3.55
CA PHE A 157 0.64 -17.71 -2.27
C PHE A 157 1.76 -18.37 -1.48
N VAL A 158 2.58 -19.19 -2.13
CA VAL A 158 3.73 -19.85 -1.49
C VAL A 158 4.66 -18.79 -0.90
N MET A 159 4.99 -17.74 -1.63
CA MET A 159 5.90 -16.70 -1.13
C MET A 159 5.28 -15.87 0.01
N SER A 160 3.98 -15.61 -0.01
CA SER A 160 3.28 -15.00 1.13
C SER A 160 3.29 -15.91 2.35
N MET A 161 3.08 -17.22 2.18
CA MET A 161 3.18 -18.21 3.26
C MET A 161 4.62 -18.33 3.80
N VAL A 162 5.64 -18.34 2.92
CA VAL A 162 7.05 -18.38 3.34
C VAL A 162 7.38 -17.16 4.21
N ALA A 163 6.95 -15.97 3.79
CA ALA A 163 7.19 -14.74 4.56
C ALA A 163 6.44 -14.76 5.90
N SER A 164 5.16 -15.13 5.92
CA SER A 164 4.36 -15.21 7.15
C SER A 164 4.88 -16.28 8.11
N HIS A 165 5.25 -17.45 7.60
CA HIS A 165 5.85 -18.53 8.37
C HIS A 165 7.21 -18.10 8.98
N THR A 166 8.05 -17.41 8.19
CA THR A 166 9.33 -16.89 8.68
C THR A 166 9.14 -15.92 9.85
N ASN A 167 8.06 -15.17 9.87
CA ASN A 167 7.71 -14.22 10.92
C ASN A 167 6.87 -14.84 12.07
N GLY A 168 6.49 -16.12 11.97
CA GLY A 168 5.64 -16.78 12.96
C GLY A 168 4.21 -16.22 13.02
N ALA A 169 3.69 -15.68 11.91
CA ALA A 169 2.34 -15.16 11.85
C ALA A 169 1.31 -16.29 11.69
N THR A 170 0.20 -16.20 12.43
CA THR A 170 -0.87 -17.22 12.51
C THR A 170 -2.21 -16.74 11.97
N ASP A 171 -2.33 -15.44 11.67
CA ASP A 171 -3.52 -14.80 11.10
C ASP A 171 -3.58 -14.99 9.56
N HIS A 172 -3.63 -16.24 9.11
CA HIS A 172 -3.47 -16.62 7.70
C HIS A 172 -4.42 -15.90 6.75
N ASP A 173 -5.66 -15.65 7.15
CA ASP A 173 -6.64 -14.93 6.33
C ASP A 173 -6.13 -13.50 6.01
N THR A 174 -5.57 -12.80 6.99
CA THR A 174 -4.96 -11.47 6.80
C THR A 174 -3.67 -11.54 5.97
N GLN A 175 -2.80 -12.52 6.26
CA GLN A 175 -1.51 -12.66 5.58
C GLN A 175 -1.68 -12.99 4.09
N LEU A 176 -2.71 -13.74 3.73
CA LEU A 176 -2.96 -14.20 2.37
C LEU A 176 -4.03 -13.38 1.62
N ALA A 177 -4.68 -12.41 2.28
CA ALA A 177 -5.70 -11.55 1.65
C ALA A 177 -5.20 -10.85 0.38
N GLY A 178 -3.88 -10.56 0.30
CA GLY A 178 -3.23 -9.95 -0.85
C GLY A 178 -3.04 -10.84 -2.08
N ASN A 179 -3.44 -12.11 -2.02
CA ASN A 179 -3.26 -13.05 -3.11
C ASN A 179 -4.62 -13.49 -3.67
N LEU A 180 -4.84 -13.29 -4.96
CA LEU A 180 -6.09 -13.67 -5.62
C LEU A 180 -6.00 -15.06 -6.27
N CYS A 181 -7.00 -15.91 -6.00
CA CYS A 181 -7.20 -17.18 -6.65
C CYS A 181 -8.63 -17.29 -7.19
N ARG A 182 -8.80 -17.70 -8.46
CA ARG A 182 -10.11 -17.89 -9.06
C ARG A 182 -10.59 -19.34 -9.02
N CYS A 183 -9.70 -20.30 -8.77
CA CYS A 183 -9.98 -21.73 -8.98
C CYS A 183 -10.42 -22.47 -7.72
N THR A 184 -9.75 -22.23 -6.56
CA THR A 184 -9.80 -23.12 -5.39
C THR A 184 -10.87 -22.77 -4.37
N GLY A 185 -11.41 -21.54 -4.39
CA GLY A 185 -12.26 -21.01 -3.33
C GLY A 185 -11.51 -20.77 -2.00
N TYR A 186 -10.16 -20.71 -2.03
CA TYR A 186 -9.23 -20.37 -0.93
C TYR A 186 -9.11 -21.40 0.20
N ALA A 187 -10.15 -22.09 0.60
CA ALA A 187 -10.13 -22.97 1.76
C ALA A 187 -8.98 -24.01 1.78
N PRO A 188 -8.62 -24.69 0.66
CA PRO A 188 -7.46 -25.57 0.67
C PRO A 188 -6.14 -24.81 0.88
N ILE A 189 -6.03 -23.57 0.39
CA ILE A 189 -4.85 -22.74 0.56
C ILE A 189 -4.68 -22.33 2.03
N ILE A 190 -5.76 -21.92 2.70
CA ILE A 190 -5.74 -21.58 4.14
C ILE A 190 -5.39 -22.81 4.98
N ARG A 191 -5.92 -24.00 4.64
CA ARG A 191 -5.52 -25.24 5.31
C ARG A 191 -4.04 -25.54 5.13
N ALA A 192 -3.48 -25.29 3.94
CA ALA A 192 -2.05 -25.47 3.67
C ALA A 192 -1.20 -24.50 4.50
N ALA A 193 -1.62 -23.26 4.67
CA ALA A 193 -0.92 -22.29 5.50
C ALA A 193 -0.91 -22.73 6.98
N LYS A 194 -2.05 -23.18 7.51
CA LYS A 194 -2.17 -23.72 8.87
C LYS A 194 -1.30 -24.97 9.08
N ALA A 195 -1.27 -25.88 8.11
CA ALA A 195 -0.41 -27.06 8.20
C ALA A 195 1.09 -26.70 8.15
N ALA A 196 1.47 -25.71 7.35
CA ALA A 196 2.86 -25.26 7.29
C ALA A 196 3.33 -24.64 8.61
N GLU A 197 2.45 -23.96 9.35
CA GLU A 197 2.73 -23.34 10.67
C GLU A 197 3.21 -24.36 11.70
N GLU A 198 2.77 -25.63 11.62
CA GLU A 198 3.13 -26.69 12.55
C GLU A 198 4.60 -27.15 12.41
N HIS A 199 5.30 -26.70 11.37
CA HIS A 199 6.66 -27.09 11.06
C HIS A 199 7.67 -25.98 11.39
N PRO A 200 8.93 -26.32 11.71
CA PRO A 200 9.96 -25.31 11.93
C PRO A 200 10.29 -24.56 10.65
N VAL A 201 10.57 -23.25 10.79
CA VAL A 201 11.04 -22.41 9.67
C VAL A 201 12.40 -22.91 9.18
N PRO A 202 12.53 -23.31 7.92
CA PRO A 202 13.79 -23.78 7.37
C PRO A 202 14.90 -22.73 7.44
N VAL A 203 16.14 -23.18 7.72
CA VAL A 203 17.28 -22.26 7.87
C VAL A 203 17.68 -21.59 6.56
N TRP A 204 17.45 -22.24 5.43
CA TRP A 204 17.85 -21.71 4.10
C TRP A 204 17.00 -20.54 3.61
N VAL A 205 15.83 -20.25 4.24
CA VAL A 205 15.04 -19.06 3.89
C VAL A 205 15.35 -17.86 4.79
N LYS A 206 16.23 -18.04 5.80
CA LYS A 206 16.64 -16.99 6.74
C LYS A 206 17.82 -16.19 6.21
N ASP A 207 17.60 -15.45 5.13
CA ASP A 207 18.63 -14.59 4.55
C ASP A 207 18.98 -13.42 5.48
N LYS A 208 20.23 -12.98 5.41
CA LYS A 208 20.69 -11.74 6.03
C LYS A 208 20.89 -10.67 4.96
N PRO A 209 20.50 -9.42 5.20
CA PRO A 209 20.81 -8.31 4.31
C PRO A 209 22.30 -8.20 4.04
N VAL A 210 22.67 -7.69 2.87
CA VAL A 210 24.06 -7.43 2.48
C VAL A 210 24.41 -6.00 2.84
N ALA A 211 25.61 -5.77 3.39
CA ALA A 211 26.07 -4.39 3.60
C ALA A 211 26.18 -3.67 2.24
N PRO A 212 25.49 -2.53 2.05
CA PRO A 212 25.51 -1.80 0.79
C PRO A 212 26.90 -1.18 0.54
N GLN A 213 27.49 -1.42 -0.64
CA GLN A 213 28.88 -1.03 -0.91
C GLN A 213 29.05 0.41 -1.40
N ALA A 214 28.06 1.05 -2.00
CA ALA A 214 28.19 2.39 -2.56
C ALA A 214 26.96 3.26 -2.30
N THR A 215 27.19 4.55 -2.03
CA THR A 215 26.15 5.56 -2.01
C THR A 215 26.06 6.26 -3.37
N SER A 216 24.86 6.45 -3.83
CA SER A 216 24.55 7.28 -5.01
C SER A 216 23.74 8.49 -4.56
N SER A 217 23.87 9.62 -5.26
CA SER A 217 22.99 10.78 -5.02
C SER A 217 21.50 10.48 -5.21
N MET A 218 21.18 9.36 -5.87
CA MET A 218 19.81 8.86 -6.00
C MET A 218 19.38 7.93 -4.84
N LEU A 219 20.30 7.56 -3.94
CA LEU A 219 20.08 6.68 -2.78
C LEU A 219 20.69 7.31 -1.52
N PRO A 220 20.18 8.47 -1.06
CA PRO A 220 20.68 9.10 0.15
C PRO A 220 20.53 8.16 1.36
N GLY A 221 21.54 8.17 2.23
CA GLY A 221 21.59 7.32 3.42
C GLY A 221 20.95 7.94 4.67
N SER A 222 20.53 9.21 4.59
CA SER A 222 19.88 9.94 5.69
C SER A 222 18.97 11.05 5.16
N SER A 223 18.12 11.58 6.04
CA SER A 223 17.29 12.75 5.73
C SER A 223 18.11 14.00 5.45
N ASP A 224 19.31 14.13 6.02
CA ASP A 224 20.23 15.23 5.74
C ASP A 224 20.80 15.15 4.31
N GLU A 225 21.24 13.97 3.90
CA GLU A 225 21.68 13.74 2.51
C GLU A 225 20.51 13.94 1.53
N LEU A 226 19.31 13.43 1.85
CA LEU A 226 18.10 13.65 1.06
C LEU A 226 17.82 15.15 0.90
N ALA A 227 17.85 15.92 1.98
CA ALA A 227 17.59 17.35 1.96
C ALA A 227 18.60 18.10 1.07
N ALA A 228 19.89 17.74 1.16
CA ALA A 228 20.94 18.33 0.36
C ALA A 228 20.80 18.01 -1.15
N VAL A 229 20.43 16.76 -1.49
CA VAL A 229 20.23 16.32 -2.88
C VAL A 229 18.96 16.93 -3.46
N TYR A 230 17.84 16.87 -2.71
CA TYR A 230 16.55 17.33 -3.18
C TYR A 230 16.47 18.86 -3.35
N ALA A 231 17.23 19.62 -2.53
CA ALA A 231 17.39 21.07 -2.74
C ALA A 231 18.03 21.41 -4.09
N LYS A 232 18.94 20.54 -4.59
CA LYS A 232 19.60 20.70 -5.90
C LYS A 232 18.75 20.17 -7.06
N ARG A 233 17.89 19.23 -6.79
CA ARG A 233 17.03 18.57 -7.79
C ARG A 233 15.57 18.56 -7.33
N PRO A 234 14.94 19.75 -7.19
CA PRO A 234 13.56 19.88 -6.72
C PRO A 234 12.52 19.32 -7.70
N ASP A 235 12.94 19.02 -8.92
CA ASP A 235 12.21 18.35 -10.00
C ASP A 235 12.19 16.82 -9.87
N ALA A 236 13.02 16.25 -8.98
CA ALA A 236 13.10 14.81 -8.83
C ALA A 236 11.81 14.22 -8.20
N THR A 237 11.41 13.04 -8.70
CA THR A 237 10.37 12.24 -8.07
C THR A 237 10.96 11.50 -6.87
N LEU A 238 10.41 11.72 -5.67
CA LEU A 238 10.78 10.98 -4.47
C LEU A 238 10.06 9.63 -4.47
N VAL A 239 10.82 8.54 -4.33
CA VAL A 239 10.30 7.17 -4.31
C VAL A 239 10.51 6.58 -2.92
N ALA A 240 9.42 6.36 -2.18
CA ALA A 240 9.39 5.64 -0.91
C ALA A 240 9.05 4.15 -1.15
N GLY A 241 7.81 3.74 -0.92
CA GLY A 241 7.34 2.37 -1.15
C GLY A 241 6.91 2.05 -2.58
N ALA A 242 6.89 3.03 -3.47
CA ALA A 242 6.50 2.93 -4.88
C ALA A 242 5.05 2.44 -5.16
N THR A 243 4.18 2.32 -4.15
CA THR A 243 2.83 1.75 -4.31
C THR A 243 1.90 2.57 -5.22
N ASP A 244 2.15 3.88 -5.41
CA ASP A 244 1.53 4.71 -6.43
C ASP A 244 2.49 5.02 -7.58
N VAL A 245 3.73 5.41 -7.26
CA VAL A 245 4.76 5.76 -8.27
C VAL A 245 5.06 4.57 -9.19
N GLY A 246 5.00 3.34 -8.68
CA GLY A 246 5.12 2.12 -9.48
C GLY A 246 4.09 2.07 -10.61
N LEU A 247 2.84 2.47 -10.32
CA LEU A 247 1.76 2.48 -11.32
C LEU A 247 1.95 3.59 -12.36
N TRP A 248 2.63 4.69 -12.01
CA TRP A 248 2.96 5.70 -13.01
C TRP A 248 3.87 5.13 -14.10
N VAL A 249 4.76 4.19 -13.74
CA VAL A 249 5.63 3.50 -14.69
C VAL A 249 4.89 2.35 -15.38
N THR A 250 4.30 1.42 -14.61
CA THR A 250 3.76 0.16 -15.17
C THR A 250 2.43 0.32 -15.89
N LYS A 251 1.60 1.30 -15.49
CA LYS A 251 0.26 1.52 -16.07
C LYS A 251 0.14 2.80 -16.89
N GLN A 252 0.80 3.88 -16.43
CA GLN A 252 0.72 5.16 -17.13
C GLN A 252 1.89 5.35 -18.11
N LEU A 253 2.87 4.42 -18.09
CA LEU A 253 4.05 4.41 -18.97
C LEU A 253 4.83 5.74 -18.92
N ARG A 254 4.90 6.33 -17.71
CA ARG A 254 5.66 7.56 -17.51
C ARG A 254 7.15 7.26 -17.43
N ASP A 255 7.92 8.12 -18.04
CA ASP A 255 9.37 8.21 -17.81
C ASP A 255 9.62 9.10 -16.60
N LEU A 256 10.23 8.54 -15.55
CA LEU A 256 10.54 9.22 -14.30
C LEU A 256 12.05 9.43 -14.17
N ASP A 257 12.53 10.53 -14.67
CA ASP A 257 13.92 10.96 -14.52
C ASP A 257 13.97 12.49 -14.32
N PRO A 258 14.48 12.96 -13.18
CA PRO A 258 15.22 12.27 -12.13
C PRO A 258 14.32 11.62 -11.05
N VAL A 259 14.88 10.58 -10.39
CA VAL A 259 14.27 9.93 -9.23
C VAL A 259 15.24 9.92 -8.06
N ILE A 260 14.71 9.96 -6.83
CA ILE A 260 15.47 9.80 -5.58
C ILE A 260 14.74 8.77 -4.72
N PHE A 261 15.45 7.72 -4.29
CA PHE A 261 14.90 6.65 -3.47
C PHE A 261 15.19 6.88 -1.99
N LEU A 262 14.15 6.77 -1.14
CA LEU A 262 14.22 7.06 0.28
C LEU A 262 14.49 5.82 1.16
N ASN A 263 14.59 4.64 0.56
CA ASN A 263 14.65 3.37 1.29
C ASN A 263 15.86 3.22 2.22
N ARG A 264 16.89 4.05 2.09
CA ARG A 264 18.10 4.07 2.94
C ARG A 264 18.11 5.20 3.97
N CYS A 265 17.11 6.06 4.00
CA CYS A 265 16.98 7.09 5.06
C CYS A 265 16.38 6.45 6.32
N ASP A 266 17.22 5.79 7.12
CA ASP A 266 16.77 4.99 8.27
C ASP A 266 16.24 5.89 9.41
N ASP A 267 16.74 7.10 9.54
CA ASP A 267 16.25 8.14 10.44
C ASP A 267 14.79 8.53 10.15
N LEU A 268 14.33 8.40 8.90
CA LEU A 268 12.92 8.59 8.54
C LEU A 268 12.02 7.36 8.87
N LYS A 269 12.59 6.25 9.34
CA LYS A 269 11.85 5.03 9.74
C LYS A 269 11.59 4.97 11.24
N GLU A 270 11.94 6.00 12.00
CA GLU A 270 11.77 6.05 13.45
C GLU A 270 10.31 6.18 13.86
N ILE A 271 9.95 5.49 14.94
CA ILE A 271 8.69 5.65 15.66
C ILE A 271 9.05 6.10 17.07
N ALA A 272 8.61 7.29 17.46
CA ALA A 272 8.79 7.81 18.81
C ALA A 272 7.43 7.91 19.52
N ILE A 273 7.33 7.27 20.67
CA ILE A 273 6.15 7.33 21.56
C ILE A 273 6.65 7.84 22.90
N THR A 274 6.26 9.06 23.23
CA THR A 274 6.55 9.72 24.50
C THR A 274 5.27 9.83 25.33
N ASP A 275 5.35 10.46 26.50
CA ASP A 275 4.16 10.73 27.31
C ASP A 275 3.25 11.79 26.70
N ASP A 276 3.78 12.67 25.86
CA ASP A 276 3.05 13.81 25.30
C ASP A 276 2.68 13.62 23.81
N GLU A 277 3.49 12.87 23.06
CA GLU A 277 3.40 12.81 21.59
C GLU A 277 3.68 11.41 21.04
N ILE A 278 3.00 11.10 19.94
CA ILE A 278 3.29 9.96 19.08
C ILE A 278 3.77 10.52 17.74
N ARG A 279 4.97 10.11 17.29
CA ARG A 279 5.61 10.60 16.06
C ARG A 279 6.00 9.43 15.17
N PHE A 280 5.67 9.54 13.89
CA PHE A 280 6.06 8.61 12.83
C PHE A 280 6.93 9.34 11.80
N GLY A 281 8.13 8.83 11.55
CA GLY A 281 8.96 9.26 10.42
C GLY A 281 8.30 8.91 9.09
N ALA A 282 8.60 9.67 8.05
CA ALA A 282 7.93 9.56 6.74
C ALA A 282 8.08 8.18 6.09
N MET A 283 9.14 7.43 6.41
CA MET A 283 9.44 6.10 5.87
C MET A 283 8.95 4.95 6.75
N VAL A 284 8.21 5.21 7.83
CA VAL A 284 7.52 4.15 8.58
C VAL A 284 6.48 3.49 7.68
N ASP A 285 6.56 2.16 7.52
CA ASP A 285 5.57 1.41 6.76
C ASP A 285 4.26 1.20 7.53
N MET A 286 3.19 0.89 6.81
CA MET A 286 1.84 0.79 7.39
C MET A 286 1.70 -0.34 8.40
N ASN A 287 2.42 -1.47 8.24
CA ASN A 287 2.37 -2.55 9.22
C ASN A 287 3.02 -2.14 10.55
N ARG A 288 4.17 -1.45 10.51
CA ARG A 288 4.82 -0.93 11.72
C ARG A 288 3.97 0.13 12.41
N MET A 289 3.35 1.02 11.63
CA MET A 289 2.41 2.02 12.15
C MET A 289 1.21 1.33 12.84
N GLY A 290 0.58 0.36 12.18
CA GLY A 290 -0.53 -0.41 12.74
C GLY A 290 -0.16 -1.13 14.03
N GLY A 291 1.01 -1.77 14.07
CA GLY A 291 1.52 -2.44 15.27
C GLY A 291 1.75 -1.47 16.44
N ALA A 292 2.33 -0.29 16.18
CA ALA A 292 2.54 0.73 17.19
C ALA A 292 1.22 1.32 17.74
N LEU A 293 0.18 1.37 16.93
CA LEU A 293 -1.12 1.92 17.29
C LEU A 293 -2.07 0.90 17.96
N ALA A 294 -1.80 -0.39 17.88
CA ALA A 294 -2.73 -1.45 18.32
C ALA A 294 -3.16 -1.32 19.79
N GLY A 295 -2.24 -0.94 20.68
CA GLY A 295 -2.53 -0.69 22.08
C GLY A 295 -2.94 0.74 22.44
N LEU A 296 -2.83 1.68 21.51
CA LEU A 296 -3.09 3.11 21.74
C LEU A 296 -4.40 3.58 21.11
N HIS A 297 -4.63 3.17 19.85
CA HIS A 297 -5.80 3.49 19.05
C HIS A 297 -6.26 2.25 18.26
N PRO A 298 -6.91 1.26 18.92
CA PRO A 298 -7.27 -0.03 18.32
C PRO A 298 -8.13 0.11 17.05
N SER A 299 -9.05 1.07 17.02
CA SER A 299 -9.89 1.32 15.85
C SER A 299 -9.06 1.77 14.63
N TYR A 300 -8.00 2.55 14.86
CA TYR A 300 -7.09 2.97 13.80
C TYR A 300 -6.21 1.79 13.31
N ALA A 301 -5.69 0.99 14.24
CA ALA A 301 -4.93 -0.21 13.89
C ALA A 301 -5.77 -1.19 13.06
N GLU A 302 -7.06 -1.38 13.39
CA GLU A 302 -7.99 -2.20 12.61
C GLU A 302 -8.24 -1.62 11.22
N MET A 303 -8.38 -0.31 11.09
CA MET A 303 -8.49 0.34 9.78
C MET A 303 -7.22 0.09 8.94
N ILE A 304 -6.02 0.18 9.54
CA ILE A 304 -4.75 -0.13 8.86
C ILE A 304 -4.70 -1.62 8.47
N ARG A 305 -5.18 -2.54 9.30
CA ARG A 305 -5.28 -3.97 8.96
C ARG A 305 -6.08 -4.18 7.67
N ARG A 306 -7.16 -3.43 7.48
CA ARG A 306 -8.02 -3.45 6.29
C ARG A 306 -7.51 -2.58 5.14
N TYR A 307 -6.44 -1.81 5.35
CA TYR A 307 -5.81 -1.00 4.32
C TYR A 307 -4.99 -1.87 3.39
N ALA A 308 -5.37 -1.96 2.13
CA ALA A 308 -4.68 -2.72 1.10
C ALA A 308 -4.31 -4.17 1.51
N SER A 309 -3.32 -4.75 0.87
CA SER A 309 -2.75 -6.07 1.21
C SER A 309 -1.57 -5.97 2.16
N VAL A 310 -1.15 -7.08 2.75
CA VAL A 310 0.10 -7.17 3.53
C VAL A 310 1.29 -6.72 2.69
N GLN A 311 1.36 -7.13 1.41
CA GLN A 311 2.42 -6.75 0.49
C GLN A 311 2.48 -5.23 0.29
N VAL A 312 1.33 -4.60 0.12
CA VAL A 312 1.24 -3.14 -0.02
C VAL A 312 1.53 -2.44 1.30
N ARG A 313 1.03 -2.95 2.44
CA ARG A 313 1.33 -2.36 3.77
C ARG A 313 2.80 -2.44 4.15
N HIS A 314 3.55 -3.46 3.71
CA HIS A 314 5.00 -3.55 3.90
C HIS A 314 5.79 -2.53 3.06
N ALA A 315 5.21 -2.05 1.97
CA ALA A 315 5.85 -1.08 1.07
C ALA A 315 5.36 0.36 1.30
N ALA A 316 4.05 0.55 1.44
CA ALA A 316 3.44 1.87 1.62
C ALA A 316 3.92 2.54 2.91
N THR A 317 4.29 3.81 2.83
CA THR A 317 4.83 4.58 3.94
C THR A 317 3.89 5.71 4.37
N VAL A 318 3.99 6.12 5.62
CA VAL A 318 3.19 7.21 6.20
C VAL A 318 3.37 8.50 5.40
N GLY A 319 4.62 8.90 5.16
CA GLY A 319 4.93 10.11 4.39
C GLY A 319 4.49 10.01 2.93
N GLY A 320 4.65 8.83 2.30
CA GLY A 320 4.18 8.58 0.93
C GLY A 320 2.67 8.70 0.81
N ASN A 321 1.91 8.12 1.75
CA ASN A 321 0.46 8.20 1.77
C ASN A 321 -0.06 9.65 1.94
N ILE A 322 0.58 10.43 2.84
CA ILE A 322 0.25 11.85 3.03
C ILE A 322 0.63 12.66 1.79
N ALA A 323 1.86 12.51 1.28
CA ALA A 323 2.37 13.28 0.15
C ALA A 323 1.68 12.96 -1.19
N ASN A 324 1.12 11.75 -1.34
CA ASN A 324 0.28 11.41 -2.48
C ASN A 324 -1.02 12.24 -2.50
N GLY A 325 -1.56 12.58 -1.33
CA GLY A 325 -2.71 13.48 -1.20
C GLY A 325 -4.01 12.96 -1.81
N SER A 326 -4.17 11.63 -1.84
CA SER A 326 -5.39 11.02 -2.37
C SER A 326 -6.62 11.43 -1.55
N PRO A 327 -7.72 11.89 -2.20
CA PRO A 327 -8.97 12.22 -1.50
C PRO A 327 -9.66 11.00 -0.86
N ILE A 328 -9.22 9.79 -1.24
CA ILE A 328 -9.74 8.50 -0.75
C ILE A 328 -8.71 7.75 0.09
N GLY A 329 -7.61 8.40 0.49
CA GLY A 329 -6.62 7.85 1.42
C GLY A 329 -7.23 7.68 2.81
N ASP A 330 -7.01 6.53 3.45
CA ASP A 330 -7.62 6.20 4.75
C ASP A 330 -6.90 6.87 5.93
N ASN A 331 -5.55 7.03 5.87
CA ASN A 331 -4.78 7.57 6.99
C ASN A 331 -4.99 9.07 7.25
N PRO A 332 -5.02 9.97 6.24
CA PRO A 332 -5.16 11.40 6.51
C PRO A 332 -6.40 11.76 7.35
N PRO A 333 -7.61 11.21 7.12
CA PRO A 333 -8.77 11.51 7.98
C PRO A 333 -8.55 11.11 9.44
N ALA A 334 -7.93 9.95 9.71
CA ALA A 334 -7.65 9.50 11.07
C ALA A 334 -6.63 10.41 11.78
N LEU A 335 -5.55 10.76 11.08
CA LEU A 335 -4.53 11.69 11.59
C LEU A 335 -5.11 13.09 11.83
N ILE A 336 -5.96 13.59 10.93
CA ILE A 336 -6.66 14.88 11.10
C ILE A 336 -7.58 14.84 12.32
N ALA A 337 -8.34 13.77 12.53
CA ALA A 337 -9.18 13.60 13.70
C ALA A 337 -8.38 13.57 15.01
N LEU A 338 -7.16 13.01 15.00
CA LEU A 338 -6.23 13.05 16.13
C LEU A 338 -5.55 14.40 16.35
N GLY A 339 -5.73 15.37 15.46
CA GLY A 339 -5.08 16.68 15.54
C GLY A 339 -3.61 16.66 15.15
N ALA A 340 -3.28 15.88 14.13
CA ALA A 340 -1.90 15.68 13.71
C ALA A 340 -1.23 16.94 13.16
N THR A 341 0.06 17.06 13.45
CA THR A 341 1.00 18.04 12.92
C THR A 341 1.87 17.37 11.87
N LEU A 342 1.96 17.97 10.69
CA LEU A 342 2.86 17.55 9.61
C LEU A 342 4.19 18.33 9.72
N HIS A 343 5.29 17.58 9.68
CA HIS A 343 6.63 18.14 9.69
C HIS A 343 7.22 18.08 8.28
N LEU A 344 7.58 19.24 7.77
CA LEU A 344 8.11 19.44 6.42
C LEU A 344 9.55 19.95 6.49
N ARG A 345 10.39 19.48 5.55
CA ARG A 345 11.79 19.88 5.47
C ARG A 345 12.20 20.29 4.05
N LYS A 346 12.97 21.39 3.96
CA LYS A 346 13.63 21.84 2.72
C LYS A 346 15.05 22.28 3.05
N GLY A 347 16.06 21.54 2.61
CA GLY A 347 17.45 21.77 3.02
C GLY A 347 17.56 21.73 4.55
N ASP A 348 18.10 22.81 5.16
CA ASP A 348 18.22 22.93 6.61
C ASP A 348 16.94 23.49 7.27
N ALA A 349 16.03 24.07 6.50
CA ALA A 349 14.80 24.64 7.00
C ALA A 349 13.75 23.56 7.29
N ARG A 350 13.12 23.68 8.46
CA ARG A 350 11.99 22.85 8.88
C ARG A 350 10.81 23.73 9.24
N ARG A 351 9.62 23.28 8.90
CA ARG A 351 8.35 23.88 9.36
C ARG A 351 7.33 22.80 9.73
N SER A 352 6.40 23.18 10.59
CA SER A 352 5.32 22.32 11.02
C SER A 352 4.00 23.02 10.81
N ILE A 353 3.00 22.28 10.30
CA ILE A 353 1.65 22.78 10.05
C ILE A 353 0.61 21.77 10.53
N PRO A 354 -0.62 22.15 10.89
CA PRO A 354 -1.70 21.21 11.05
C PRO A 354 -1.86 20.39 9.77
N LEU A 355 -2.08 19.08 9.90
CA LEU A 355 -2.15 18.19 8.72
C LEU A 355 -3.29 18.57 7.78
N GLU A 356 -4.42 19.03 8.31
CA GLU A 356 -5.55 19.50 7.50
C GLU A 356 -5.21 20.66 6.56
N ASP A 357 -4.26 21.50 6.94
CA ASP A 357 -3.85 22.69 6.16
C ASP A 357 -2.92 22.32 4.99
N PHE A 358 -2.37 21.10 5.00
CA PHE A 358 -1.51 20.61 3.92
C PHE A 358 -2.26 20.39 2.61
N PHE A 359 -3.52 20.00 2.68
CA PHE A 359 -4.35 19.67 1.53
C PHE A 359 -5.14 20.89 1.08
N ILE A 360 -4.75 21.50 -0.04
CA ILE A 360 -5.37 22.74 -0.55
C ILE A 360 -6.54 22.40 -1.49
N ASP A 361 -6.30 21.52 -2.48
CA ASP A 361 -7.28 21.09 -3.49
C ASP A 361 -6.81 19.75 -4.11
N TYR A 362 -7.60 19.17 -5.00
CA TYR A 362 -7.23 17.93 -5.69
C TYR A 362 -5.85 18.05 -6.36
N GLY A 363 -4.91 17.21 -5.92
CA GLY A 363 -3.53 17.22 -6.40
C GLY A 363 -2.72 18.48 -6.04
N LYS A 364 -3.24 19.37 -5.17
CA LYS A 364 -2.57 20.58 -4.73
C LYS A 364 -2.34 20.58 -3.23
N GLN A 365 -1.08 20.77 -2.84
CA GLN A 365 -0.61 20.70 -1.46
C GLN A 365 0.16 21.97 -1.08
N ASP A 366 0.17 22.30 0.20
CA ASP A 366 1.05 23.33 0.77
C ASP A 366 2.48 22.77 0.94
N ARG A 367 3.16 22.57 -0.20
CA ARG A 367 4.51 22.05 -0.28
C ARG A 367 5.31 22.84 -1.31
N ALA A 368 6.42 23.42 -0.88
CA ALA A 368 7.33 24.15 -1.78
C ALA A 368 8.16 23.15 -2.65
N PRO A 369 8.63 23.55 -3.84
CA PRO A 369 9.62 22.78 -4.59
C PRO A 369 10.88 22.48 -3.74
N GLY A 370 11.31 21.20 -3.74
CA GLY A 370 12.44 20.75 -2.91
C GLY A 370 12.09 20.52 -1.43
N GLU A 371 10.83 20.66 -1.05
CA GLU A 371 10.32 20.35 0.30
C GLU A 371 9.73 18.93 0.33
N PHE A 372 9.99 18.19 1.41
CA PHE A 372 9.47 16.83 1.60
C PHE A 372 8.85 16.65 2.99
N VAL A 373 7.99 15.64 3.11
CA VAL A 373 7.44 15.20 4.39
C VAL A 373 8.53 14.48 5.17
N GLU A 374 8.92 15.02 6.32
CA GLU A 374 9.91 14.43 7.21
C GLU A 374 9.27 13.50 8.25
N ALA A 375 8.11 13.92 8.80
CA ALA A 375 7.35 13.12 9.78
C ALA A 375 5.92 13.64 9.92
N VAL A 376 5.10 12.88 10.63
CA VAL A 376 3.82 13.31 11.19
C VAL A 376 3.79 12.97 12.67
N SER A 377 3.21 13.85 13.50
CA SER A 377 3.01 13.58 14.92
C SER A 377 1.63 14.02 15.38
N PHE A 378 1.15 13.47 16.49
CA PHE A 378 -0.09 13.88 17.13
C PHE A 378 0.01 13.70 18.65
N PRO A 379 -0.78 14.44 19.45
CA PRO A 379 -0.74 14.34 20.89
C PRO A 379 -1.04 12.92 21.37
N ARG A 380 -0.29 12.43 22.36
CA ARG A 380 -0.67 11.23 23.08
C ARG A 380 -1.85 11.56 23.99
N GLN A 381 -2.99 10.98 23.70
CA GLN A 381 -4.26 11.31 24.34
C GLN A 381 -5.08 10.04 24.59
N THR A 382 -6.07 10.14 25.51
CA THR A 382 -7.00 9.03 25.76
C THR A 382 -7.65 8.58 24.46
N ASP A 383 -7.77 7.27 24.25
CA ASP A 383 -8.40 6.75 23.04
C ASP A 383 -9.90 7.04 23.01
N ARG A 384 -10.27 7.90 22.11
CA ARG A 384 -11.65 8.25 21.72
C ARG A 384 -11.85 8.12 20.22
N LEU A 385 -10.77 7.71 19.52
CA LEU A 385 -10.79 7.64 18.06
C LEU A 385 -11.60 6.42 17.61
N LYS A 386 -12.58 6.66 16.74
CA LYS A 386 -13.23 5.64 15.93
C LYS A 386 -13.02 5.91 14.46
N THR A 387 -12.69 4.88 13.72
CA THR A 387 -12.48 4.93 12.28
C THR A 387 -13.43 3.96 11.60
N TYR A 388 -14.21 4.46 10.65
CA TYR A 388 -15.20 3.68 9.93
C TYR A 388 -14.84 3.67 8.44
N LYS A 389 -14.34 2.53 7.98
CA LYS A 389 -14.03 2.30 6.57
C LYS A 389 -15.17 1.58 5.88
N LEU A 390 -15.81 2.26 4.92
CA LEU A 390 -16.83 1.68 4.06
C LEU A 390 -16.26 1.44 2.66
N SER A 391 -16.27 0.19 2.21
CA SER A 391 -15.83 -0.26 0.89
C SER A 391 -16.73 -1.40 0.40
N LYS A 392 -16.70 -1.72 -0.90
CA LYS A 392 -17.51 -2.80 -1.47
C LYS A 392 -17.02 -4.19 -1.07
N ARG A 393 -15.72 -4.36 -0.89
CA ARG A 393 -15.09 -5.58 -0.34
C ARG A 393 -14.58 -5.27 1.07
N PHE A 394 -14.49 -6.29 1.90
CA PHE A 394 -14.02 -6.12 3.27
C PHE A 394 -12.53 -5.75 3.30
N ASP A 395 -11.70 -6.50 2.59
CA ASP A 395 -10.25 -6.29 2.49
C ASP A 395 -9.86 -5.80 1.10
N GLN A 396 -8.70 -5.14 0.99
CA GLN A 396 -8.05 -4.71 -0.23
C GLN A 396 -8.94 -3.86 -1.15
N ASP A 397 -9.78 -3.02 -0.58
CA ASP A 397 -10.64 -2.17 -1.39
C ASP A 397 -10.52 -0.71 -1.00
N ILE A 398 -10.68 0.15 -1.99
CA ILE A 398 -10.65 1.59 -1.83
C ILE A 398 -11.92 2.02 -1.11
N SER A 399 -11.79 2.87 -0.09
CA SER A 399 -12.91 3.41 0.64
C SER A 399 -13.84 4.23 -0.27
N ALA A 400 -15.14 3.92 -0.23
CA ALA A 400 -16.16 4.83 -0.71
C ALA A 400 -16.26 6.03 0.24
N VAL A 401 -16.32 5.75 1.55
CA VAL A 401 -16.28 6.74 2.64
C VAL A 401 -15.36 6.20 3.73
N CYS A 402 -14.46 7.04 4.23
CA CYS A 402 -13.70 6.80 5.44
C CYS A 402 -14.01 7.92 6.44
N GLY A 403 -14.76 7.62 7.51
CA GLY A 403 -15.11 8.57 8.55
C GLY A 403 -14.30 8.33 9.83
N CYS A 404 -13.67 9.37 10.36
CA CYS A 404 -12.84 9.32 11.57
C CYS A 404 -13.36 10.37 12.57
N PHE A 405 -13.61 9.92 13.78
CA PHE A 405 -14.26 10.69 14.83
C PHE A 405 -13.43 10.66 16.10
N TYR A 406 -13.15 11.83 16.65
CA TYR A 406 -12.56 11.99 17.99
C TYR A 406 -13.39 13.02 18.75
N ILE A 407 -14.23 12.54 19.68
CA ILE A 407 -15.17 13.38 20.43
C ILE A 407 -14.92 13.21 21.92
N THR A 408 -14.69 14.30 22.64
CA THR A 408 -14.53 14.33 24.08
C THR A 408 -15.79 14.86 24.76
N VAL A 409 -16.27 14.11 25.74
CA VAL A 409 -17.43 14.47 26.55
C VAL A 409 -16.99 14.62 28.00
N SER A 410 -17.36 15.70 28.66
CA SER A 410 -17.14 15.93 30.08
C SER A 410 -18.46 16.39 30.70
N ASP A 411 -18.83 15.79 31.81
CA ASP A 411 -20.09 16.08 32.53
C ASP A 411 -21.33 16.07 31.62
N GLY A 412 -21.37 15.09 30.71
CA GLY A 412 -22.47 14.93 29.74
C GLY A 412 -22.49 15.96 28.61
N THR A 413 -21.47 16.83 28.51
CA THR A 413 -21.38 17.89 27.49
C THR A 413 -20.20 17.63 26.56
N VAL A 414 -20.38 17.82 25.26
CA VAL A 414 -19.31 17.73 24.25
C VAL A 414 -18.35 18.90 24.43
N THR A 415 -17.13 18.62 24.83
CA THR A 415 -16.08 19.65 25.04
C THR A 415 -15.17 19.81 23.82
N GLN A 416 -15.01 18.75 23.04
CA GLN A 416 -14.22 18.76 21.83
C GLN A 416 -14.83 17.79 20.79
N ALA A 417 -14.82 18.17 19.54
CA ALA A 417 -15.12 17.29 18.42
C ALA A 417 -14.15 17.57 17.27
N ARG A 418 -13.50 16.52 16.77
CA ARG A 418 -12.72 16.52 15.54
C ARG A 418 -13.24 15.36 14.68
N ILE A 419 -13.80 15.69 13.54
CA ILE A 419 -14.47 14.74 12.64
C ILE A 419 -13.93 14.98 11.24
N ALA A 420 -13.31 13.96 10.65
CA ALA A 420 -12.70 14.09 9.33
C ALA A 420 -13.10 12.93 8.41
N PHE A 421 -13.19 13.24 7.13
CA PHE A 421 -13.62 12.26 6.12
C PHE A 421 -12.69 12.20 4.92
N GLY A 422 -12.48 10.98 4.42
CA GLY A 422 -12.02 10.67 3.08
C GLY A 422 -13.18 10.23 2.19
N GLY A 423 -13.10 10.52 0.89
CA GLY A 423 -14.14 10.15 -0.09
C GLY A 423 -15.35 11.09 -0.13
N MET A 424 -15.36 12.17 0.64
CA MET A 424 -16.46 13.12 0.73
C MET A 424 -16.19 14.45 0.04
N ALA A 425 -14.94 14.76 -0.30
CA ALA A 425 -14.50 15.98 -0.96
C ALA A 425 -13.29 15.69 -1.86
N ALA A 426 -12.77 16.71 -2.54
CA ALA A 426 -11.54 16.61 -3.36
C ALA A 426 -10.27 16.38 -2.54
N ILE A 427 -10.35 16.55 -1.22
CA ILE A 427 -9.25 16.38 -0.25
C ILE A 427 -9.79 15.66 1.01
N PRO A 428 -8.94 15.07 1.85
CA PRO A 428 -9.31 14.72 3.21
C PRO A 428 -9.77 15.99 3.97
N LYS A 429 -10.98 15.98 4.52
CA LYS A 429 -11.60 17.22 5.00
C LYS A 429 -12.32 17.05 6.33
N ARG A 430 -12.22 18.05 7.21
CA ARG A 430 -12.98 18.14 8.46
C ARG A 430 -14.44 18.51 8.21
N ALA A 431 -15.32 17.98 9.09
CA ALA A 431 -16.75 18.28 9.13
C ALA A 431 -17.03 19.46 10.12
N THR A 432 -16.48 20.64 9.85
CA THR A 432 -16.47 21.76 10.80
C THR A 432 -17.83 22.27 11.20
N ASN A 433 -18.84 22.21 10.32
CA ASN A 433 -20.22 22.56 10.65
C ASN A 433 -20.88 21.50 11.55
N VAL A 434 -20.55 20.22 11.36
CA VAL A 434 -21.00 19.13 12.26
C VAL A 434 -20.35 19.28 13.63
N GLU A 435 -19.03 19.51 13.69
CA GLU A 435 -18.31 19.76 14.94
C GLU A 435 -18.91 20.93 15.72
N ALA A 436 -19.17 22.06 15.06
CA ALA A 436 -19.78 23.24 15.67
C ALA A 436 -21.21 22.98 16.18
N ALA A 437 -21.96 22.08 15.54
CA ALA A 437 -23.31 21.69 15.99
C ALA A 437 -23.26 20.80 17.26
N LEU A 438 -22.15 20.14 17.54
CA LEU A 438 -21.96 19.26 18.69
C LEU A 438 -21.31 19.94 19.89
N ILE A 439 -20.29 20.77 19.68
CA ILE A 439 -19.49 21.39 20.75
C ILE A 439 -20.37 22.27 21.64
N GLY A 440 -20.27 22.10 22.97
CA GLY A 440 -21.04 22.78 23.99
C GLY A 440 -22.48 22.30 24.14
N LYS A 441 -22.84 21.18 23.48
CA LYS A 441 -24.18 20.59 23.58
C LYS A 441 -24.15 19.33 24.45
N PRO A 442 -25.30 18.98 25.09
CA PRO A 442 -25.45 17.71 25.77
C PRO A 442 -25.17 16.54 24.81
N TRP A 443 -24.48 15.51 25.30
CA TRP A 443 -24.20 14.30 24.53
C TRP A 443 -25.38 13.34 24.55
N THR A 444 -26.42 13.66 23.72
CA THR A 444 -27.68 12.93 23.65
C THR A 444 -28.07 12.62 22.21
N HIS A 445 -28.96 11.67 22.00
CA HIS A 445 -29.47 11.30 20.68
C HIS A 445 -30.11 12.49 19.96
N GLU A 446 -30.84 13.36 20.68
CA GLU A 446 -31.44 14.56 20.10
C GLU A 446 -30.39 15.54 19.55
N THR A 447 -29.26 15.69 20.23
CA THR A 447 -28.15 16.52 19.77
C THR A 447 -27.52 15.90 18.50
N ILE A 448 -27.36 14.58 18.46
CA ILE A 448 -26.88 13.90 17.26
C ILE A 448 -27.82 14.14 16.08
N GLN A 449 -29.13 13.90 16.24
CA GLN A 449 -30.11 14.11 15.20
C GLN A 449 -30.12 15.56 14.68
N ALA A 450 -29.98 16.53 15.59
CA ALA A 450 -29.91 17.96 15.23
C ALA A 450 -28.63 18.33 14.45
N ALA A 451 -27.53 17.59 14.63
CA ALA A 451 -26.28 17.82 13.93
C ALA A 451 -26.25 17.22 12.51
N LEU A 452 -27.02 16.13 12.21
CA LEU A 452 -26.96 15.42 10.94
C LEU A 452 -27.18 16.33 9.69
N PRO A 453 -28.06 17.32 9.67
CA PRO A 453 -28.20 18.20 8.50
C PRO A 453 -26.93 19.00 8.17
N SER A 454 -26.03 19.20 9.14
CA SER A 454 -24.79 19.96 8.94
C SER A 454 -23.78 19.25 8.02
N PHE A 455 -23.88 17.93 7.82
CA PHE A 455 -23.05 17.21 6.84
C PHE A 455 -23.20 17.78 5.42
N ALA A 456 -24.41 18.18 5.01
CA ALA A 456 -24.63 18.77 3.69
C ALA A 456 -24.05 20.19 3.54
N LYS A 457 -23.68 20.86 4.67
CA LYS A 457 -22.93 22.14 4.63
C LYS A 457 -21.43 21.92 4.49
N ASP A 458 -20.93 20.79 5.00
CA ASP A 458 -19.50 20.46 4.95
C ASP A 458 -19.11 19.78 3.64
N PHE A 459 -19.98 18.95 3.06
CA PHE A 459 -19.65 18.06 1.97
C PHE A 459 -20.64 18.10 0.81
N THR A 460 -20.07 18.06 -0.40
CA THR A 460 -20.78 17.86 -1.67
C THR A 460 -20.07 16.73 -2.43
N PRO A 461 -20.26 15.46 -2.00
CA PRO A 461 -19.53 14.34 -2.57
C PRO A 461 -19.94 14.05 -4.01
N LEU A 462 -19.03 13.43 -4.77
CA LEU A 462 -19.28 12.99 -6.14
C LEU A 462 -20.02 11.65 -6.17
N THR A 463 -20.76 11.42 -7.26
CA THR A 463 -21.23 10.08 -7.67
C THR A 463 -20.19 9.47 -8.60
N ASP A 464 -19.70 8.26 -8.27
CA ASP A 464 -18.74 7.51 -9.07
C ASP A 464 -19.05 6.00 -9.03
N MET A 465 -18.14 5.16 -9.56
CA MET A 465 -18.28 3.71 -9.56
C MET A 465 -18.31 3.09 -8.15
N ARG A 466 -17.90 3.80 -7.10
CA ARG A 466 -17.84 3.31 -5.71
C ARG A 466 -19.15 3.55 -4.96
N ALA A 467 -19.71 4.75 -5.09
CA ALA A 467 -20.96 5.13 -4.42
C ALA A 467 -21.59 6.37 -5.04
N SER A 468 -22.91 6.53 -4.86
CA SER A 468 -23.60 7.77 -5.19
C SER A 468 -23.33 8.86 -4.14
N ALA A 469 -23.47 10.12 -4.52
CA ALA A 469 -23.37 11.27 -3.63
C ALA A 469 -24.31 11.17 -2.42
N THR A 470 -25.56 10.78 -2.68
CA THR A 470 -26.57 10.58 -1.63
C THR A 470 -26.15 9.49 -0.66
N TYR A 471 -25.70 8.33 -1.17
CA TYR A 471 -25.25 7.23 -0.32
C TYR A 471 -24.08 7.65 0.58
N ARG A 472 -23.10 8.40 0.05
CA ARG A 472 -21.96 8.89 0.84
C ARG A 472 -22.42 9.81 1.97
N LEU A 473 -23.35 10.74 1.71
CA LEU A 473 -23.89 11.64 2.73
C LEU A 473 -24.67 10.89 3.81
N GLU A 474 -25.57 9.99 3.43
CA GLU A 474 -26.35 9.20 4.40
C GLU A 474 -25.44 8.29 5.23
N THR A 475 -24.43 7.70 4.60
CA THR A 475 -23.42 6.89 5.33
C THR A 475 -22.63 7.73 6.33
N ALA A 476 -22.22 8.95 5.97
CA ALA A 476 -21.49 9.83 6.89
C ALA A 476 -22.33 10.19 8.13
N LYS A 477 -23.65 10.45 7.94
CA LYS A 477 -24.61 10.66 9.04
C LYS A 477 -24.72 9.43 9.92
N ALA A 478 -24.92 8.25 9.33
CA ALA A 478 -25.02 6.98 10.05
C ALA A 478 -23.72 6.64 10.83
N MET A 479 -22.55 7.05 10.36
CA MET A 479 -21.29 6.88 11.09
C MET A 479 -21.25 7.73 12.38
N LEU A 480 -21.83 8.93 12.40
CA LEU A 480 -21.93 9.73 13.62
C LEU A 480 -22.91 9.10 14.63
N GLU A 481 -24.06 8.61 14.15
CA GLU A 481 -25.00 7.87 14.99
C GLU A 481 -24.37 6.61 15.56
N ARG A 482 -23.63 5.86 14.73
CA ARG A 482 -22.87 4.68 15.15
C ARG A 482 -21.86 5.02 16.25
N TYR A 483 -21.09 6.12 16.09
CA TYR A 483 -20.14 6.56 17.10
C TYR A 483 -20.84 6.83 18.45
N PHE A 484 -21.99 7.50 18.41
CA PHE A 484 -22.79 7.75 19.60
C PHE A 484 -23.26 6.44 20.26
N LEU A 485 -23.82 5.52 19.50
CA LEU A 485 -24.30 4.22 20.02
C LEU A 485 -23.15 3.40 20.64
N GLU A 486 -21.99 3.34 19.99
CA GLU A 486 -20.79 2.66 20.53
C GLU A 486 -20.30 3.31 21.84
N ASP A 487 -20.36 4.65 21.93
CA ASP A 487 -20.01 5.38 23.17
C ASP A 487 -21.04 5.14 24.31
N GLN A 488 -22.29 4.79 23.97
CA GLN A 488 -23.30 4.34 24.94
C GLN A 488 -23.16 2.85 25.32
N GLY A 489 -22.21 2.13 24.72
CA GLY A 489 -21.96 0.71 24.99
C GLY A 489 -22.73 -0.27 24.11
N GLU A 490 -23.38 0.21 23.04
CA GLU A 490 -24.10 -0.64 22.10
C GLU A 490 -23.11 -1.37 21.17
N THR A 491 -23.39 -2.65 20.89
CA THR A 491 -22.62 -3.43 19.91
C THR A 491 -23.10 -3.12 18.50
N THR A 492 -22.27 -2.44 17.70
CA THR A 492 -22.60 -2.05 16.33
C THR A 492 -21.75 -2.77 15.28
N ASN A 493 -20.72 -3.50 15.69
CA ASN A 493 -19.86 -4.22 14.77
C ASN A 493 -20.58 -5.49 14.29
N VAL A 494 -20.82 -5.58 12.99
CA VAL A 494 -21.52 -6.73 12.38
C VAL A 494 -20.82 -8.07 12.63
N LEU A 495 -19.50 -8.07 12.87
CA LEU A 495 -18.75 -9.28 13.21
C LEU A 495 -18.95 -9.75 14.67
N GLU A 496 -19.49 -8.89 15.52
CA GLU A 496 -19.74 -9.17 16.96
C GLU A 496 -21.22 -9.41 17.26
N VAL A 497 -22.11 -9.08 16.30
CA VAL A 497 -23.55 -9.33 16.45
C VAL A 497 -23.81 -10.82 16.27
N SER A 498 -24.23 -11.49 17.35
CA SER A 498 -24.72 -12.88 17.28
C SER A 498 -26.12 -12.90 16.67
N ALA A 499 -26.36 -13.84 15.76
CA ALA A 499 -27.66 -14.07 15.14
C ALA A 499 -28.69 -14.58 16.16
#